data_45489b5f2110044cc0c36e5b8caeb359
#
_entry.id   45489b5f2110044cc0c36e5b8caeb359
#
_cell.length_a   1.000
_cell.length_b   1.000
_cell.length_c   1.000
_cell.angle_alpha   90.00
_cell.angle_beta   90.00
_cell.angle_gamma   90.00
#
_symmetry.space_group_name_H-M   'P 1'
#
loop_
_entity.id
_entity.type
_entity.pdbx_description
1 polymer ?
#
loop_
_entity_poly.entity_id
_entity_poly.type
_entity_poly.pdbx_seq_one_letter_code
_entity_poly.pdbx_strand_id
1 'polypeptide(L)'
;MQILTVAALIVIGILLFELIIFSHEFGHFITAKLSGVKVNEFALGMGPKIISFVKGETRYSLRLFPIGGYCAMEGEDEDSEEKGAFNNAKVWKRMIIIIAGAVMNILLGFVMMFSFTVQADSYSSTTISQFQPNAFTANTGLQTGDKIVEVNGYSIWNSRDLQFAISTLPYETVEGNTLEVYKERATSAACGVYNKYAKDESLSKDELQKYYNALSEGCSKINKAASKDEAKKLLDETCKSIYALDKSYDMSKYKTPEIDTTTSRPRFMGDVKVVRDGKEITLENVQFFTYYADEDAEKENKPTVAFDFAVEPIEKNIGTVLGETFTQTCSMAKTVWTSLVWLVQGRFTFNDMSGPVGI
;
A
#
# COMPACT_ATOMS: atom_id res chain seq x y z
N MET A 1 14.00 21.89 -17.02
CA MET A 1 14.13 20.93 -15.89
C MET A 1 13.20 19.75 -16.05
N GLN A 2 11.90 19.93 -16.28
CA GLN A 2 10.92 18.84 -16.45
C GLN A 2 11.24 17.82 -17.57
N ILE A 3 11.65 18.28 -18.78
CA ILE A 3 11.96 17.39 -19.91
C ILE A 3 13.15 16.46 -19.60
N LEU A 4 14.19 16.95 -18.94
CA LEU A 4 15.34 16.14 -18.56
C LEU A 4 14.97 15.09 -17.52
N THR A 5 14.10 15.44 -16.57
CA THR A 5 13.59 14.51 -15.55
C THR A 5 12.75 13.41 -16.19
N VAL A 6 11.83 13.75 -17.10
CA VAL A 6 11.02 12.77 -17.84
C VAL A 6 11.91 11.85 -18.69
N ALA A 7 12.91 12.39 -19.40
CA ALA A 7 13.84 11.58 -20.16
C ALA A 7 14.64 10.61 -19.28
N ALA A 8 15.12 11.08 -18.12
CA ALA A 8 15.82 10.24 -17.14
C ALA A 8 14.92 9.10 -16.61
N LEU A 9 13.67 9.39 -16.28
CA LEU A 9 12.71 8.38 -15.82
C LEU A 9 12.41 7.32 -16.89
N ILE A 10 12.30 7.73 -18.17
CA ILE A 10 12.12 6.79 -19.28
C ILE A 10 13.35 5.88 -19.42
N VAL A 11 14.55 6.44 -19.35
CA VAL A 11 15.79 5.62 -19.42
C VAL A 11 15.89 4.65 -18.25
N ILE A 12 15.58 5.09 -17.04
CA ILE A 12 15.55 4.23 -15.85
C ILE A 12 14.52 3.11 -16.03
N GLY A 13 13.31 3.42 -16.54
CA GLY A 13 12.28 2.44 -16.81
C GLY A 13 12.73 1.36 -17.80
N ILE A 14 13.38 1.77 -18.91
CA ILE A 14 13.95 0.85 -19.90
C ILE A 14 15.03 -0.04 -19.26
N LEU A 15 15.93 0.52 -18.46
CA LEU A 15 16.99 -0.25 -17.79
C LEU A 15 16.43 -1.24 -16.77
N LEU A 16 15.39 -0.88 -16.03
CA LEU A 16 14.71 -1.79 -15.09
C LEU A 16 14.00 -2.92 -15.84
N PHE A 17 13.34 -2.61 -16.95
CA PHE A 17 12.70 -3.61 -17.78
C PHE A 17 13.72 -4.60 -18.36
N GLU A 18 14.85 -4.09 -18.87
CA GLU A 18 15.95 -4.92 -19.36
C GLU A 18 16.58 -5.78 -18.27
N LEU A 19 16.69 -5.27 -17.03
CA LEU A 19 17.17 -6.04 -15.88
C LEU A 19 16.27 -7.24 -15.57
N ILE A 20 14.94 -7.07 -15.68
CA ILE A 20 13.97 -8.16 -15.47
C ILE A 20 14.15 -9.23 -16.56
N ILE A 21 14.29 -8.82 -17.82
CA ILE A 21 14.51 -9.75 -18.94
C ILE A 21 15.85 -10.44 -18.78
N PHE A 22 16.92 -9.69 -18.49
CA PHE A 22 18.24 -10.27 -18.24
C PHE A 22 18.20 -11.33 -17.14
N SER A 23 17.53 -11.03 -16.03
CA SER A 23 17.36 -11.98 -14.92
C SER A 23 16.66 -13.26 -15.38
N HIS A 24 15.59 -13.12 -16.16
CA HIS A 24 14.85 -14.24 -16.73
C HIS A 24 15.71 -15.13 -17.61
N GLU A 25 16.35 -14.53 -18.61
CA GLU A 25 17.22 -15.24 -19.56
C GLU A 25 18.45 -15.86 -18.86
N PHE A 26 18.98 -15.16 -17.85
CA PHE A 26 20.06 -15.68 -17.02
C PHE A 26 19.66 -16.93 -16.24
N GLY A 27 18.40 -17.02 -15.82
CA GLY A 27 17.84 -18.22 -15.21
C GLY A 27 17.92 -19.43 -16.14
N HIS A 28 17.45 -19.28 -17.39
CA HIS A 28 17.56 -20.32 -18.42
C HIS A 28 19.02 -20.67 -18.70
N PHE A 29 19.87 -19.66 -18.87
CA PHE A 29 21.29 -19.82 -19.17
C PHE A 29 22.01 -20.65 -18.10
N ILE A 30 21.91 -20.26 -16.81
CA ILE A 30 22.66 -20.92 -15.74
C ILE A 30 22.18 -22.36 -15.53
N THR A 31 20.87 -22.60 -15.61
CA THR A 31 20.29 -23.95 -15.42
C THR A 31 20.56 -24.85 -16.62
N ALA A 32 20.57 -24.33 -17.85
CA ALA A 32 20.99 -25.07 -19.04
C ALA A 32 22.46 -25.54 -18.90
N LYS A 33 23.37 -24.64 -18.53
CA LYS A 33 24.78 -24.96 -18.30
C LYS A 33 24.98 -26.00 -17.20
N LEU A 34 24.31 -25.84 -16.05
CA LEU A 34 24.37 -26.79 -14.95
C LEU A 34 23.74 -28.14 -15.29
N SER A 35 22.78 -28.17 -16.23
CA SER A 35 22.14 -29.38 -16.72
C SER A 35 22.97 -30.12 -17.81
N GLY A 36 24.05 -29.49 -18.31
CA GLY A 36 24.85 -29.98 -19.41
C GLY A 36 24.20 -29.76 -20.78
N VAL A 37 23.28 -28.80 -20.89
CA VAL A 37 22.69 -28.38 -22.17
C VAL A 37 23.58 -27.30 -22.79
N LYS A 38 23.88 -27.44 -24.07
CA LYS A 38 24.69 -26.48 -24.84
C LYS A 38 23.93 -25.23 -25.10
N VAL A 39 24.47 -24.08 -24.72
CA VAL A 39 23.93 -22.76 -25.03
C VAL A 39 24.74 -22.14 -26.17
N ASN A 40 24.09 -21.95 -27.30
CA ASN A 40 24.70 -21.41 -28.51
C ASN A 40 24.92 -19.90 -28.43
N GLU A 41 23.91 -19.15 -27.99
CA GLU A 41 23.99 -17.70 -27.83
C GLU A 41 23.21 -17.25 -26.58
N PHE A 42 23.81 -16.35 -25.82
CA PHE A 42 23.17 -15.59 -24.76
C PHE A 42 23.21 -14.12 -25.17
N ALA A 43 22.05 -13.54 -25.44
CA ALA A 43 21.93 -12.19 -25.97
C ALA A 43 21.12 -11.29 -25.06
N LEU A 44 21.63 -10.07 -24.88
CA LEU A 44 20.93 -8.96 -24.22
C LEU A 44 20.49 -7.98 -25.30
N GLY A 45 19.20 -7.64 -25.29
CA GLY A 45 18.58 -6.80 -26.32
C GLY A 45 18.21 -7.56 -27.60
N MET A 46 17.64 -6.84 -28.55
CA MET A 46 17.25 -7.34 -29.86
C MET A 46 17.86 -6.54 -31.01
N GLY A 47 17.73 -7.04 -32.26
CA GLY A 47 18.20 -6.37 -33.46
C GLY A 47 19.69 -6.65 -33.77
N PRO A 48 20.37 -5.72 -34.52
CA PRO A 48 21.76 -5.89 -34.93
C PRO A 48 22.71 -6.01 -33.72
N LYS A 49 23.76 -6.84 -33.86
CA LYS A 49 24.80 -7.02 -32.83
C LYS A 49 25.70 -5.78 -32.77
N ILE A 50 25.83 -5.17 -31.59
CA ILE A 50 26.78 -4.08 -31.33
C ILE A 50 28.12 -4.67 -30.91
N ILE A 51 28.08 -5.59 -29.94
CA ILE A 51 29.27 -6.27 -29.40
C ILE A 51 28.96 -7.77 -29.30
N SER A 52 29.89 -8.61 -29.73
CA SER A 52 29.77 -10.03 -29.51
C SER A 52 31.13 -10.66 -29.33
N PHE A 53 31.22 -11.64 -28.44
CA PHE A 53 32.39 -12.45 -28.21
C PHE A 53 32.00 -13.92 -27.91
N VAL A 54 32.92 -14.84 -28.18
CA VAL A 54 32.70 -16.25 -27.90
C VAL A 54 33.58 -16.67 -26.72
N LYS A 55 32.97 -17.32 -25.73
CA LYS A 55 33.70 -17.92 -24.59
C LYS A 55 33.24 -19.35 -24.40
N GLY A 56 34.14 -20.29 -24.62
CA GLY A 56 33.81 -21.72 -24.68
C GLY A 56 32.90 -22.00 -25.88
N GLU A 57 31.78 -22.64 -25.65
CA GLU A 57 30.79 -22.99 -26.70
C GLU A 57 29.67 -21.97 -26.84
N THR A 58 29.68 -20.91 -26.02
CA THR A 58 28.59 -19.91 -26.00
C THR A 58 29.07 -18.59 -26.58
N ARG A 59 28.24 -18.01 -27.45
CA ARG A 59 28.37 -16.63 -27.92
C ARG A 59 27.60 -15.71 -26.96
N TYR A 60 28.26 -14.66 -26.49
CA TYR A 60 27.64 -13.57 -25.73
C TYR A 60 27.51 -12.37 -26.62
N SER A 61 26.31 -11.77 -26.69
CA SER A 61 26.05 -10.62 -27.57
C SER A 61 25.23 -9.55 -26.87
N LEU A 62 25.60 -8.29 -27.12
CA LEU A 62 24.81 -7.11 -26.82
C LEU A 62 24.24 -6.57 -28.11
N ARG A 63 22.95 -6.30 -28.16
CA ARG A 63 22.22 -5.88 -29.35
C ARG A 63 21.71 -4.44 -29.23
N LEU A 64 21.34 -3.84 -30.34
CA LEU A 64 21.08 -2.41 -30.46
C LEU A 64 19.85 -1.95 -29.66
N PHE A 65 18.77 -2.72 -29.68
CA PHE A 65 17.54 -2.34 -29.02
C PHE A 65 17.52 -2.95 -27.60
N PRO A 66 17.51 -2.11 -26.55
CA PRO A 66 17.48 -2.57 -25.16
C PRO A 66 16.07 -3.02 -24.77
N ILE A 67 15.48 -3.88 -25.55
CA ILE A 67 14.15 -4.47 -25.34
C ILE A 67 14.25 -5.95 -25.70
N GLY A 68 14.17 -6.81 -24.68
CA GLY A 68 14.25 -8.23 -24.88
C GLY A 68 15.64 -8.82 -24.68
N GLY A 69 15.70 -10.11 -24.80
CA GLY A 69 16.90 -10.93 -24.72
C GLY A 69 16.54 -12.34 -25.12
N TYR A 70 17.53 -13.22 -25.21
CA TYR A 70 17.29 -14.65 -25.42
C TYR A 70 18.48 -15.49 -25.01
N CYS A 71 18.17 -16.74 -24.64
CA CYS A 71 19.12 -17.80 -24.36
C CYS A 71 18.87 -18.93 -25.36
N ALA A 72 19.55 -18.92 -26.53
CA ALA A 72 19.38 -19.95 -27.54
C ALA A 72 20.11 -21.23 -27.15
N MET A 73 19.38 -22.30 -26.95
CA MET A 73 19.92 -23.62 -26.63
C MET A 73 19.93 -24.51 -27.87
N GLU A 74 20.93 -25.39 -27.94
CA GLU A 74 20.99 -26.40 -28.99
C GLU A 74 19.81 -27.37 -28.87
N GLY A 75 19.08 -27.61 -29.97
CA GLY A 75 17.95 -28.52 -29.98
C GLY A 75 16.70 -28.03 -29.25
N GLU A 76 16.51 -26.70 -29.14
CA GLU A 76 15.32 -26.09 -28.53
C GLU A 76 14.20 -25.91 -29.58
N ASP A 77 14.51 -25.30 -30.71
CA ASP A 77 13.55 -25.02 -31.79
C ASP A 77 13.48 -26.15 -32.83
N GLU A 78 14.60 -26.81 -33.06
CA GLU A 78 14.72 -27.91 -34.03
C GLU A 78 15.42 -29.10 -33.37
N ASP A 79 15.04 -30.33 -33.72
CA ASP A 79 15.68 -31.52 -33.19
C ASP A 79 17.16 -31.55 -33.58
N SER A 80 18.02 -31.80 -32.63
CA SER A 80 19.46 -31.90 -32.79
C SER A 80 19.97 -33.23 -32.23
N GLU A 81 20.88 -33.88 -32.98
CA GLU A 81 21.58 -35.12 -32.55
C GLU A 81 22.83 -34.84 -31.71
N GLU A 82 23.18 -33.54 -31.51
CA GLU A 82 24.36 -33.20 -30.73
C GLU A 82 24.23 -33.64 -29.26
N LYS A 83 25.36 -34.08 -28.70
CA LYS A 83 25.44 -34.34 -27.27
C LYS A 83 25.30 -33.01 -26.54
N GLY A 84 24.31 -32.95 -25.63
CA GLY A 84 24.01 -31.72 -24.90
C GLY A 84 22.90 -30.91 -25.54
N ALA A 85 22.20 -31.41 -26.56
CA ALA A 85 20.99 -30.78 -27.07
C ALA A 85 19.84 -30.83 -26.04
N PHE A 86 19.03 -29.76 -25.99
CA PHE A 86 17.90 -29.62 -25.07
C PHE A 86 16.87 -30.74 -25.26
N ASN A 87 16.56 -31.09 -26.52
CA ASN A 87 15.62 -32.18 -26.87
C ASN A 87 16.10 -33.55 -26.35
N ASN A 88 17.41 -33.77 -26.22
CA ASN A 88 18.04 -35.01 -25.73
C ASN A 88 18.18 -35.02 -24.19
N ALA A 89 17.94 -33.89 -23.50
CA ALA A 89 18.02 -33.82 -22.06
C ALA A 89 16.84 -34.52 -21.38
N LYS A 90 17.09 -35.09 -20.18
CA LYS A 90 16.03 -35.71 -19.39
C LYS A 90 14.90 -34.74 -19.12
N VAL A 91 13.62 -35.20 -19.15
CA VAL A 91 12.42 -34.35 -18.99
C VAL A 91 12.49 -33.43 -17.79
N TRP A 92 12.93 -33.94 -16.62
CA TRP A 92 13.01 -33.09 -15.41
C TRP A 92 14.06 -31.95 -15.56
N LYS A 93 15.15 -32.16 -16.31
CA LYS A 93 16.13 -31.10 -16.60
C LYS A 93 15.51 -30.01 -17.48
N ARG A 94 14.78 -30.42 -18.53
CA ARG A 94 14.05 -29.47 -19.39
C ARG A 94 13.03 -28.65 -18.59
N MET A 95 12.28 -29.29 -17.70
CA MET A 95 11.33 -28.59 -16.82
C MET A 95 12.01 -27.55 -15.93
N ILE A 96 13.15 -27.93 -15.29
CA ILE A 96 13.90 -26.97 -14.45
C ILE A 96 14.38 -25.79 -15.29
N ILE A 97 14.92 -26.03 -16.48
CA ILE A 97 15.40 -24.96 -17.37
C ILE A 97 14.23 -24.02 -17.73
N ILE A 98 13.09 -24.55 -18.14
CA ILE A 98 11.92 -23.72 -18.50
C ILE A 98 11.41 -22.89 -17.32
N ILE A 99 11.36 -23.45 -16.12
CA ILE A 99 10.85 -22.75 -14.92
C ILE A 99 11.88 -21.73 -14.39
N ALA A 100 13.16 -21.93 -14.66
CA ALA A 100 14.24 -21.15 -14.07
C ALA A 100 14.17 -19.65 -14.35
N GLY A 101 13.69 -19.26 -15.54
CA GLY A 101 13.49 -17.84 -15.86
C GLY A 101 12.52 -17.16 -14.90
N ALA A 102 11.37 -17.76 -14.69
CA ALA A 102 10.37 -17.24 -13.74
C ALA A 102 10.89 -17.22 -12.29
N VAL A 103 11.59 -18.28 -11.87
CA VAL A 103 12.19 -18.35 -10.53
C VAL A 103 13.23 -17.24 -10.32
N MET A 104 14.06 -16.94 -11.31
CA MET A 104 15.02 -15.85 -11.22
C MET A 104 14.37 -14.49 -11.09
N ASN A 105 13.23 -14.25 -11.75
CA ASN A 105 12.47 -13.02 -11.59
C ASN A 105 11.86 -12.90 -10.19
N ILE A 106 11.38 -14.01 -9.60
CA ILE A 106 10.91 -14.02 -8.22
C ILE A 106 12.08 -13.72 -7.26
N LEU A 107 13.25 -14.30 -7.47
CA LEU A 107 14.45 -14.00 -6.68
C LEU A 107 14.89 -12.55 -6.82
N LEU A 108 14.86 -11.99 -8.04
CA LEU A 108 15.13 -10.57 -8.27
C LEU A 108 14.14 -9.69 -7.50
N GLY A 109 12.84 -9.98 -7.57
CA GLY A 109 11.81 -9.28 -6.81
C GLY A 109 12.06 -9.34 -5.30
N PHE A 110 12.46 -10.49 -4.78
CA PHE A 110 12.82 -10.66 -3.38
C PHE A 110 14.04 -9.80 -2.98
N VAL A 111 15.11 -9.79 -3.82
CA VAL A 111 16.29 -8.95 -3.58
C VAL A 111 15.96 -7.46 -3.61
N MET A 112 15.11 -7.03 -4.53
CA MET A 112 14.64 -5.65 -4.58
C MET A 112 13.82 -5.31 -3.33
N MET A 113 12.87 -6.17 -2.94
CA MET A 113 12.08 -5.97 -1.72
C MET A 113 12.97 -5.91 -0.49
N PHE A 114 13.97 -6.79 -0.38
CA PHE A 114 14.95 -6.77 0.70
C PHE A 114 15.68 -5.42 0.78
N SER A 115 16.09 -4.87 -0.38
CA SER A 115 16.74 -3.57 -0.44
C SER A 115 15.86 -2.43 0.10
N PHE A 116 14.56 -2.45 -0.19
CA PHE A 116 13.61 -1.47 0.37
C PHE A 116 13.39 -1.70 1.87
N THR A 117 13.21 -2.96 2.27
CA THR A 117 12.94 -3.30 3.66
C THR A 117 14.11 -2.91 4.57
N VAL A 118 15.35 -3.08 4.11
CA VAL A 118 16.55 -2.68 4.88
C VAL A 118 16.65 -1.16 5.06
N GLN A 119 16.10 -0.36 4.16
CA GLN A 119 16.16 1.10 4.25
C GLN A 119 15.09 1.70 5.18
N ALA A 120 14.02 0.98 5.48
CA ALA A 120 12.98 1.44 6.39
C ALA A 120 13.50 1.51 7.84
N ASP A 121 13.10 2.52 8.59
CA ASP A 121 13.48 2.69 10.00
C ASP A 121 12.69 1.75 10.92
N SER A 122 11.43 1.50 10.60
CA SER A 122 10.52 0.59 11.31
C SER A 122 9.47 0.05 10.34
N TYR A 123 8.75 -0.98 10.74
CA TYR A 123 7.64 -1.54 9.98
C TYR A 123 6.33 -1.32 10.72
N SER A 124 5.23 -1.27 9.97
CA SER A 124 3.89 -1.13 10.53
C SER A 124 3.25 -2.50 10.69
N SER A 125 2.83 -2.84 11.89
CA SER A 125 2.01 -4.03 12.17
C SER A 125 0.57 -3.86 11.65
N THR A 126 -0.30 -4.78 11.99
CA THR A 126 -1.75 -4.68 11.77
C THR A 126 -2.52 -4.53 13.10
N THR A 127 -1.80 -4.29 14.19
CA THR A 127 -2.37 -4.08 15.54
C THR A 127 -2.61 -2.61 15.78
N ILE A 128 -3.81 -2.23 16.15
CA ILE A 128 -4.18 -0.85 16.43
C ILE A 128 -3.51 -0.42 17.75
N SER A 129 -2.64 0.59 17.68
CA SER A 129 -1.98 1.17 18.86
C SER A 129 -2.79 2.27 19.51
N GLN A 130 -3.40 3.14 18.71
CA GLN A 130 -4.22 4.25 19.19
C GLN A 130 -5.13 4.77 18.10
N PHE A 131 -6.24 5.36 18.50
CA PHE A 131 -7.12 6.12 17.61
C PHE A 131 -6.78 7.60 17.65
N GLN A 132 -7.02 8.31 16.55
CA GLN A 132 -6.99 9.77 16.53
C GLN A 132 -8.13 10.32 17.40
N PRO A 133 -8.01 11.51 17.98
CA PRO A 133 -9.06 12.10 18.84
C PRO A 133 -10.44 12.22 18.15
N ASN A 134 -10.43 12.42 16.83
CA ASN A 134 -11.61 12.49 15.99
C ASN A 134 -11.94 11.16 15.28
N ALA A 135 -11.38 10.05 15.75
CA ALA A 135 -11.58 8.76 15.09
C ALA A 135 -13.05 8.36 15.08
N PHE A 136 -13.53 8.07 13.89
CA PHE A 136 -14.88 7.57 13.65
C PHE A 136 -14.92 6.04 13.69
N THR A 137 -13.88 5.39 13.18
CA THR A 137 -13.76 3.93 13.09
C THR A 137 -13.88 3.24 14.46
N ALA A 138 -13.40 3.88 15.53
CA ALA A 138 -13.56 3.39 16.89
C ALA A 138 -15.03 3.21 17.32
N ASN A 139 -15.95 4.02 16.79
CA ASN A 139 -17.37 3.93 17.11
C ASN A 139 -18.06 2.72 16.49
N THR A 140 -17.40 2.02 15.59
CA THR A 140 -17.95 0.88 14.85
C THR A 140 -17.43 -0.47 15.34
N GLY A 141 -16.82 -0.49 16.54
CA GLY A 141 -16.48 -1.69 17.28
C GLY A 141 -15.00 -2.04 17.37
N LEU A 142 -14.13 -1.40 16.56
CA LEU A 142 -12.68 -1.56 16.66
C LEU A 142 -12.16 -0.94 17.97
N GLN A 143 -11.15 -1.56 18.55
CA GLN A 143 -10.54 -1.15 19.81
C GLN A 143 -9.01 -1.13 19.72
N THR A 144 -8.39 -0.35 20.58
CA THR A 144 -6.93 -0.40 20.77
C THR A 144 -6.52 -1.80 21.20
N GLY A 145 -5.45 -2.33 20.63
CA GLY A 145 -4.97 -3.69 20.85
C GLY A 145 -5.54 -4.72 19.86
N ASP A 146 -6.55 -4.37 19.06
CA ASP A 146 -7.07 -5.27 18.02
C ASP A 146 -6.02 -5.49 16.94
N LYS A 147 -5.70 -6.75 16.66
CA LYS A 147 -4.90 -7.13 15.50
C LYS A 147 -5.85 -7.47 14.33
N ILE A 148 -5.86 -6.66 13.30
CA ILE A 148 -6.68 -6.90 12.10
C ILE A 148 -6.05 -8.03 11.30
N VAL A 149 -6.81 -9.10 11.04
CA VAL A 149 -6.36 -10.30 10.33
C VAL A 149 -7.11 -10.57 9.03
N GLU A 150 -8.32 -9.99 8.88
CA GLU A 150 -9.11 -10.13 7.66
C GLU A 150 -10.03 -8.92 7.49
N VAL A 151 -10.24 -8.48 6.27
CA VAL A 151 -11.23 -7.44 5.92
C VAL A 151 -12.04 -7.94 4.74
N ASN A 152 -13.34 -8.07 4.91
CA ASN A 152 -14.30 -8.51 3.90
C ASN A 152 -13.87 -9.79 3.14
N GLY A 153 -13.32 -10.78 3.87
CA GLY A 153 -12.81 -12.04 3.33
C GLY A 153 -11.38 -11.99 2.77
N TYR A 154 -10.74 -10.81 2.76
CA TYR A 154 -9.35 -10.66 2.34
C TYR A 154 -8.41 -10.75 3.55
N SER A 155 -7.52 -11.75 3.57
CA SER A 155 -6.56 -11.97 4.66
C SER A 155 -5.52 -10.86 4.72
N ILE A 156 -5.24 -10.35 5.91
CA ILE A 156 -4.31 -9.25 6.17
C ILE A 156 -3.03 -9.81 6.80
N TRP A 157 -1.90 -9.67 6.11
CA TRP A 157 -0.59 -10.13 6.58
C TRP A 157 0.31 -8.97 7.01
N ASN A 158 0.09 -7.79 6.43
CA ASN A 158 0.85 -6.58 6.73
C ASN A 158 -0.01 -5.31 6.51
N SER A 159 0.55 -4.16 6.79
CA SER A 159 -0.14 -2.87 6.64
C SER A 159 -0.53 -2.53 5.19
N ARG A 160 0.21 -3.02 4.20
CA ARG A 160 -0.13 -2.85 2.77
C ARG A 160 -1.38 -3.63 2.41
N ASP A 161 -1.50 -4.87 2.88
CA ASP A 161 -2.72 -5.66 2.72
C ASP A 161 -3.93 -4.96 3.33
N LEU A 162 -3.74 -4.38 4.51
CA LEU A 162 -4.79 -3.63 5.20
C LEU A 162 -5.25 -2.43 4.36
N GLN A 163 -4.30 -1.64 3.85
CA GLN A 163 -4.60 -0.51 2.99
C GLN A 163 -5.35 -0.96 1.71
N PHE A 164 -4.85 -1.99 1.03
CA PHE A 164 -5.49 -2.54 -0.16
C PHE A 164 -6.91 -3.02 0.13
N ALA A 165 -7.09 -3.83 1.17
CA ALA A 165 -8.38 -4.40 1.50
C ALA A 165 -9.43 -3.31 1.82
N ILE A 166 -9.06 -2.30 2.62
CA ILE A 166 -9.97 -1.22 2.98
C ILE A 166 -10.28 -0.32 1.76
N SER A 167 -9.29 -0.03 0.90
CA SER A 167 -9.50 0.79 -0.30
C SER A 167 -10.39 0.13 -1.36
N THR A 168 -10.57 -1.18 -1.27
CA THR A 168 -11.41 -1.97 -2.19
C THR A 168 -12.78 -2.33 -1.63
N LEU A 169 -13.09 -1.84 -0.42
CA LEU A 169 -14.43 -2.01 0.17
C LEU A 169 -15.49 -1.27 -0.65
N PRO A 170 -16.73 -1.78 -0.68
CA PRO A 170 -17.85 -1.00 -1.16
C PRO A 170 -18.07 0.22 -0.26
N TYR A 171 -18.57 1.31 -0.84
CA TYR A 171 -18.96 2.48 -0.06
C TYR A 171 -20.41 2.84 -0.30
N GLU A 172 -21.02 3.39 0.74
CA GLU A 172 -22.38 3.94 0.71
C GLU A 172 -22.34 5.43 1.04
N THR A 173 -23.28 6.16 0.50
CA THR A 173 -23.42 7.60 0.79
C THR A 173 -24.36 7.79 1.95
N VAL A 174 -23.86 8.34 3.06
CA VAL A 174 -24.66 8.68 4.25
C VAL A 174 -25.08 10.12 4.18
N GLU A 175 -26.36 10.41 4.47
CA GLU A 175 -26.90 11.77 4.46
C GLU A 175 -26.19 12.67 5.48
N GLY A 176 -25.87 13.89 5.05
CA GLY A 176 -25.13 14.86 5.85
C GLY A 176 -25.85 15.31 7.12
N ASN A 177 -27.17 15.13 7.17
CA ASN A 177 -28.00 15.53 8.31
C ASN A 177 -28.10 14.45 9.41
N THR A 178 -27.43 13.29 9.30
CA THR A 178 -27.45 12.27 10.34
C THR A 178 -26.66 12.71 11.57
N LEU A 179 -27.00 12.15 12.73
CA LEU A 179 -26.26 12.43 13.98
C LEU A 179 -24.81 11.98 13.88
N GLU A 180 -24.55 10.86 13.23
CA GLU A 180 -23.20 10.30 13.05
C GLU A 180 -22.32 11.24 12.22
N VAL A 181 -22.79 11.71 11.07
CA VAL A 181 -22.07 12.68 10.24
C VAL A 181 -21.87 14.00 10.99
N TYR A 182 -22.86 14.43 11.78
CA TYR A 182 -22.70 15.62 12.61
C TYR A 182 -21.58 15.48 13.64
N LYS A 183 -21.52 14.36 14.37
CA LYS A 183 -20.45 14.08 15.35
C LYS A 183 -19.07 14.06 14.71
N GLU A 184 -18.94 13.41 13.57
CA GLU A 184 -17.67 13.36 12.81
C GLU A 184 -17.20 14.76 12.42
N ARG A 185 -18.10 15.59 11.89
CA ARG A 185 -17.77 16.97 11.51
C ARG A 185 -17.45 17.83 12.72
N ALA A 186 -18.18 17.63 13.82
CA ALA A 186 -17.93 18.33 15.07
C ALA A 186 -16.55 17.99 15.65
N THR A 187 -16.18 16.72 15.70
CA THR A 187 -14.84 16.30 16.14
C THR A 187 -13.75 16.79 15.19
N SER A 188 -13.98 16.76 13.88
CA SER A 188 -13.06 17.31 12.86
C SER A 188 -12.88 18.83 13.02
N ALA A 189 -13.95 19.56 13.31
CA ALA A 189 -13.88 21.00 13.58
C ALA A 189 -13.07 21.31 14.85
N ALA A 190 -13.24 20.52 15.92
CA ALA A 190 -12.42 20.63 17.13
C ALA A 190 -10.94 20.35 16.85
N CYS A 191 -10.63 19.32 16.03
CA CYS A 191 -9.28 19.05 15.57
C CYS A 191 -8.70 20.23 14.74
N GLY A 192 -9.51 20.88 13.92
CA GLY A 192 -9.12 22.08 13.18
C GLY A 192 -8.69 23.22 14.09
N VAL A 193 -9.35 23.39 15.26
CA VAL A 193 -8.93 24.35 16.28
C VAL A 193 -7.61 23.95 16.89
N TYR A 194 -7.45 22.69 17.30
CA TYR A 194 -6.20 22.18 17.85
C TYR A 194 -5.01 22.31 16.88
N ASN A 195 -5.22 22.03 15.60
CA ASN A 195 -4.16 22.06 14.59
C ASN A 195 -3.56 23.46 14.38
N LYS A 196 -4.22 24.53 14.80
CA LYS A 196 -3.63 25.87 14.82
C LYS A 196 -2.48 25.94 15.82
N TYR A 197 -2.62 25.28 16.96
CA TYR A 197 -1.61 25.24 18.03
C TYR A 197 -0.58 24.16 17.77
N ALA A 198 -0.96 23.03 17.18
CA ALA A 198 -0.02 21.95 16.86
C ALA A 198 1.08 22.36 15.84
N LYS A 199 0.82 23.41 15.06
CA LYS A 199 1.77 24.00 14.09
C LYS A 199 2.63 25.13 14.68
N ASP A 200 2.37 25.50 15.94
CA ASP A 200 3.13 26.58 16.61
C ASP A 200 4.40 26.02 17.23
N GLU A 201 5.53 26.25 16.55
CA GLU A 201 6.85 25.79 16.99
C GLU A 201 7.34 26.44 18.30
N SER A 202 6.63 27.48 18.78
CA SER A 202 6.97 28.15 20.07
C SER A 202 6.45 27.38 21.28
N LEU A 203 5.49 26.47 21.11
CA LEU A 203 4.94 25.69 22.20
C LEU A 203 5.80 24.46 22.54
N SER A 204 6.02 24.27 23.81
CA SER A 204 6.71 23.06 24.30
C SER A 204 5.86 21.81 24.14
N LYS A 205 6.49 20.63 24.13
CA LYS A 205 5.78 19.35 24.06
C LYS A 205 4.75 19.17 25.19
N ASP A 206 5.07 19.65 26.39
CA ASP A 206 4.16 19.53 27.57
C ASP A 206 2.95 20.46 27.42
N GLU A 207 3.13 21.62 26.80
CA GLU A 207 2.02 22.53 26.48
C GLU A 207 1.13 21.91 25.41
N LEU A 208 1.71 21.46 24.30
CA LEU A 208 0.95 20.75 23.25
C LEU A 208 0.17 19.56 23.78
N GLN A 209 0.74 18.83 24.75
CA GLN A 209 0.03 17.70 25.37
C GLN A 209 -1.23 18.15 26.13
N LYS A 210 -1.25 19.34 26.73
CA LYS A 210 -2.46 19.86 27.39
C LYS A 210 -3.56 20.17 26.37
N TYR A 211 -3.21 20.79 25.24
CA TYR A 211 -4.14 21.01 24.14
C TYR A 211 -4.69 19.71 23.57
N TYR A 212 -3.82 18.71 23.40
CA TYR A 212 -4.21 17.39 22.91
C TYR A 212 -5.16 16.68 23.88
N ASN A 213 -4.91 16.77 25.20
CA ASN A 213 -5.77 16.18 26.21
C ASN A 213 -7.16 16.81 26.22
N ALA A 214 -7.24 18.14 26.13
CA ALA A 214 -8.51 18.87 26.03
C ALA A 214 -9.29 18.46 24.78
N LEU A 215 -8.63 18.33 23.64
CA LEU A 215 -9.23 17.86 22.40
C LEU A 215 -9.75 16.41 22.55
N SER A 216 -8.91 15.50 23.02
CA SER A 216 -9.25 14.08 23.13
C SER A 216 -10.43 13.83 24.06
N GLU A 217 -10.46 14.50 25.22
CA GLU A 217 -11.59 14.44 26.14
C GLU A 217 -12.86 14.99 25.50
N GLY A 218 -12.77 16.14 24.84
CA GLY A 218 -13.89 16.76 24.15
C GLY A 218 -14.45 15.90 23.03
N CYS A 219 -13.60 15.37 22.15
CA CYS A 219 -14.01 14.47 21.07
C CYS A 219 -14.67 13.18 21.60
N SER A 220 -14.16 12.60 22.69
CA SER A 220 -14.79 11.45 23.36
C SER A 220 -16.22 11.76 23.83
N LYS A 221 -16.45 12.95 24.39
CA LYS A 221 -17.79 13.38 24.80
C LYS A 221 -18.71 13.61 23.58
N ILE A 222 -18.24 14.29 22.54
CA ILE A 222 -19.00 14.53 21.31
C ILE A 222 -19.44 13.20 20.67
N ASN A 223 -18.55 12.20 20.61
CA ASN A 223 -18.86 10.89 20.06
C ASN A 223 -19.97 10.14 20.85
N LYS A 224 -20.12 10.43 22.14
CA LYS A 224 -21.17 9.84 22.99
C LYS A 224 -22.47 10.63 23.04
N ALA A 225 -22.54 11.80 22.40
CA ALA A 225 -23.74 12.63 22.40
C ALA A 225 -24.96 11.89 21.82
N ALA A 226 -26.12 12.04 22.46
CA ALA A 226 -27.37 11.41 22.06
C ALA A 226 -28.15 12.24 21.02
N SER A 227 -27.81 13.53 20.83
CA SER A 227 -28.44 14.43 19.89
C SER A 227 -27.46 15.42 19.27
N LYS A 228 -27.87 16.03 18.16
CA LYS A 228 -27.09 17.09 17.49
C LYS A 228 -26.92 18.33 18.37
N ASP A 229 -27.94 18.69 19.13
CA ASP A 229 -27.88 19.85 20.04
C ASP A 229 -26.87 19.59 21.17
N GLU A 230 -26.86 18.41 21.72
CA GLU A 230 -25.86 18.00 22.70
C GLU A 230 -24.45 17.98 22.09
N ALA A 231 -24.27 17.40 20.90
CA ALA A 231 -22.99 17.40 20.20
C ALA A 231 -22.50 18.82 19.90
N LYS A 232 -23.39 19.75 19.52
CA LYS A 232 -23.08 21.16 19.30
C LYS A 232 -22.61 21.85 20.58
N LYS A 233 -23.30 21.61 21.70
CA LYS A 233 -22.91 22.15 23.01
C LYS A 233 -21.53 21.63 23.42
N LEU A 234 -21.30 20.34 23.28
CA LEU A 234 -19.99 19.70 23.60
C LEU A 234 -18.87 20.19 22.67
N LEU A 235 -19.14 20.45 21.41
CA LEU A 235 -18.21 21.09 20.49
C LEU A 235 -17.82 22.50 20.97
N ASP A 236 -18.80 23.30 21.35
CA ASP A 236 -18.58 24.64 21.86
C ASP A 236 -17.73 24.61 23.14
N GLU A 237 -18.03 23.73 24.09
CA GLU A 237 -17.29 23.55 25.32
C GLU A 237 -15.85 23.08 25.04
N THR A 238 -15.65 22.14 24.10
CA THR A 238 -14.35 21.63 23.69
C THR A 238 -13.48 22.72 23.07
N CYS A 239 -14.02 23.46 22.12
CA CYS A 239 -13.29 24.56 21.47
C CYS A 239 -12.93 25.66 22.48
N LYS A 240 -13.84 26.02 23.39
CA LYS A 240 -13.56 26.98 24.48
C LYS A 240 -12.47 26.50 25.40
N SER A 241 -12.45 25.21 25.75
CA SER A 241 -11.39 24.66 26.61
C SER A 241 -10.02 24.70 25.95
N ILE A 242 -9.94 24.46 24.62
CA ILE A 242 -8.72 24.57 23.84
C ILE A 242 -8.24 26.02 23.80
N TYR A 243 -9.10 26.97 23.45
CA TYR A 243 -8.74 28.40 23.39
C TYR A 243 -8.40 28.98 24.77
N ALA A 244 -8.99 28.48 25.84
CA ALA A 244 -8.68 28.94 27.21
C ALA A 244 -7.27 28.58 27.68
N LEU A 245 -6.59 27.63 27.05
CA LEU A 245 -5.19 27.30 27.29
C LEU A 245 -4.25 28.37 26.72
N ASP A 246 -4.69 29.08 25.69
CA ASP A 246 -3.97 30.22 25.10
C ASP A 246 -4.33 31.51 25.85
N LYS A 247 -3.48 31.93 26.75
CA LYS A 247 -3.67 33.17 27.54
C LYS A 247 -3.65 34.44 26.68
N SER A 248 -3.15 34.38 25.46
CA SER A 248 -3.11 35.50 24.52
C SER A 248 -4.39 35.64 23.70
N TYR A 249 -5.24 34.58 23.68
CA TYR A 249 -6.45 34.57 22.88
C TYR A 249 -7.57 35.41 23.49
N ASP A 250 -8.10 36.34 22.71
CA ASP A 250 -9.24 37.18 23.10
C ASP A 250 -10.56 36.42 22.96
N MET A 251 -11.04 35.88 24.07
CA MET A 251 -12.32 35.13 24.13
C MET A 251 -13.54 35.88 23.65
N SER A 252 -13.50 37.23 23.56
CA SER A 252 -14.61 38.01 23.01
C SER A 252 -14.79 37.79 21.50
N LYS A 253 -13.76 37.32 20.82
CA LYS A 253 -13.73 36.99 19.38
C LYS A 253 -14.12 35.54 19.08
N TYR A 254 -14.30 34.74 20.13
CA TYR A 254 -14.64 33.32 19.97
C TYR A 254 -16.02 33.17 19.29
N LYS A 255 -16.03 32.26 18.31
CA LYS A 255 -17.30 31.78 17.69
C LYS A 255 -17.22 30.26 17.60
N THR A 256 -18.31 29.60 17.99
CA THR A 256 -18.44 28.14 17.79
C THR A 256 -18.33 27.82 16.31
N PRO A 257 -17.51 26.83 15.91
CA PRO A 257 -17.46 26.40 14.51
C PRO A 257 -18.83 25.98 13.99
N GLU A 258 -19.19 26.47 12.81
CA GLU A 258 -20.41 26.04 12.12
C GLU A 258 -20.14 24.66 11.47
N ILE A 259 -21.12 23.77 11.60
CA ILE A 259 -21.10 22.43 11.04
C ILE A 259 -22.02 22.37 9.83
N ASP A 260 -21.48 22.08 8.67
CA ASP A 260 -22.26 21.78 7.49
C ASP A 260 -23.08 20.50 7.72
N THR A 261 -24.36 20.53 7.49
CA THR A 261 -25.27 19.39 7.63
C THR A 261 -25.95 19.03 6.31
N THR A 262 -25.55 19.65 5.23
CA THR A 262 -26.20 19.50 3.91
C THR A 262 -25.49 18.50 3.02
N THR A 263 -24.13 18.47 3.05
CA THR A 263 -23.32 17.60 2.20
C THR A 263 -23.32 16.17 2.72
N SER A 264 -23.64 15.22 1.87
CA SER A 264 -23.55 13.79 2.19
C SER A 264 -22.09 13.34 2.31
N ARG A 265 -21.86 12.19 2.97
CA ARG A 265 -20.53 11.61 3.14
C ARG A 265 -20.50 10.18 2.63
N PRO A 266 -19.54 9.82 1.77
CA PRO A 266 -19.30 8.42 1.45
C PRO A 266 -18.67 7.71 2.67
N ARG A 267 -18.99 6.41 2.83
CA ARG A 267 -18.46 5.53 3.87
C ARG A 267 -18.05 4.22 3.25
N PHE A 268 -16.81 3.84 3.39
CA PHE A 268 -16.39 2.48 3.13
C PHE A 268 -16.82 1.60 4.29
N MET A 269 -17.48 0.50 3.99
CA MET A 269 -18.03 -0.42 5.00
C MET A 269 -17.70 -1.86 4.66
N GLY A 270 -17.37 -2.63 5.69
CA GLY A 270 -17.09 -4.05 5.53
C GLY A 270 -16.90 -4.78 6.84
N ASP A 271 -16.94 -6.09 6.78
CA ASP A 271 -16.71 -6.94 7.92
C ASP A 271 -15.21 -7.04 8.20
N VAL A 272 -14.83 -6.85 9.45
CA VAL A 272 -13.43 -6.90 9.90
C VAL A 272 -13.27 -8.01 10.94
N LYS A 273 -12.37 -8.94 10.67
CA LYS A 273 -11.98 -9.95 11.65
C LYS A 273 -10.72 -9.48 12.36
N VAL A 274 -10.80 -9.47 13.68
CA VAL A 274 -9.69 -9.07 14.57
C VAL A 274 -9.35 -10.18 15.54
N VAL A 275 -8.11 -10.17 16.02
CA VAL A 275 -7.70 -10.94 17.17
C VAL A 275 -7.64 -9.97 18.36
N ARG A 276 -8.52 -10.16 19.34
CA ARG A 276 -8.63 -9.40 20.59
C ARG A 276 -8.46 -10.36 21.76
N ASP A 277 -7.51 -10.10 22.65
CA ASP A 277 -7.22 -10.97 23.80
C ASP A 277 -7.01 -12.45 23.41
N GLY A 278 -6.37 -12.69 22.26
CA GLY A 278 -6.08 -14.02 21.73
C GLY A 278 -7.28 -14.75 21.12
N LYS A 279 -8.43 -14.09 20.97
CA LYS A 279 -9.65 -14.65 20.34
C LYS A 279 -9.95 -13.93 19.05
N GLU A 280 -10.36 -14.69 18.03
CA GLU A 280 -10.89 -14.13 16.80
C GLU A 280 -12.31 -13.61 17.00
N ILE A 281 -12.56 -12.37 16.60
CA ILE A 281 -13.86 -11.71 16.68
C ILE A 281 -14.12 -11.11 15.29
N THR A 282 -15.31 -11.34 14.74
CA THR A 282 -15.77 -10.67 13.54
C THR A 282 -16.63 -9.47 13.93
N LEU A 283 -16.26 -8.30 13.47
CA LEU A 283 -17.01 -7.06 13.60
C LEU A 283 -17.71 -6.81 12.28
N GLU A 284 -19.04 -6.75 12.30
CA GLU A 284 -19.86 -6.53 11.11
C GLU A 284 -19.99 -5.04 10.81
N ASN A 285 -19.98 -4.69 9.51
CA ASN A 285 -20.24 -3.33 9.03
C ASN A 285 -19.34 -2.24 9.67
N VAL A 286 -18.06 -2.55 9.86
CA VAL A 286 -17.09 -1.54 10.32
C VAL A 286 -17.00 -0.44 9.28
N GLN A 287 -17.13 0.80 9.72
CA GLN A 287 -17.10 1.98 8.85
C GLN A 287 -15.76 2.68 8.94
N PHE A 288 -15.21 3.03 7.79
CA PHE A 288 -13.92 3.71 7.69
C PHE A 288 -14.10 5.16 7.26
N PHE A 289 -13.25 6.04 7.80
CA PHE A 289 -13.27 7.46 7.48
C PHE A 289 -12.91 7.69 6.01
N THR A 290 -13.59 8.64 5.37
CA THR A 290 -13.40 8.97 3.97
C THR A 290 -13.18 10.46 3.75
N TYR A 291 -12.44 10.77 2.71
CA TYR A 291 -12.26 12.14 2.21
C TYR A 291 -12.14 12.12 0.68
N TYR A 292 -12.27 13.27 0.06
CA TYR A 292 -11.93 13.46 -1.34
C TYR A 292 -10.54 14.09 -1.43
N ALA A 293 -9.67 13.55 -2.26
CA ALA A 293 -8.29 14.01 -2.39
C ALA A 293 -8.22 15.45 -2.95
N ASP A 294 -9.13 15.78 -3.85
CA ASP A 294 -9.27 17.09 -4.49
C ASP A 294 -10.72 17.32 -4.98
N GLU A 295 -10.98 18.50 -5.55
CA GLU A 295 -12.28 18.87 -6.09
C GLU A 295 -12.73 18.00 -7.28
N ASP A 296 -11.80 17.47 -8.06
CA ASP A 296 -12.14 16.62 -9.20
C ASP A 296 -12.54 15.22 -8.74
N ALA A 297 -11.87 14.68 -7.72
CA ALA A 297 -12.27 13.44 -7.04
C ALA A 297 -13.68 13.57 -6.42
N GLU A 298 -14.00 14.72 -5.85
CA GLU A 298 -15.34 14.99 -5.33
C GLU A 298 -16.41 15.04 -6.43
N LYS A 299 -16.14 15.71 -7.56
CA LYS A 299 -17.04 15.78 -8.71
C LYS A 299 -17.28 14.40 -9.35
N GLU A 300 -16.24 13.58 -9.41
CA GLU A 300 -16.29 12.21 -9.94
C GLU A 300 -16.81 11.19 -8.93
N ASN A 301 -17.12 11.63 -7.69
CA ASN A 301 -17.52 10.79 -6.56
C ASN A 301 -16.53 9.61 -6.33
N LYS A 302 -15.23 9.94 -6.31
CA LYS A 302 -14.14 8.98 -6.03
C LYS A 302 -13.57 9.24 -4.63
N PRO A 303 -14.21 8.71 -3.59
CA PRO A 303 -13.71 8.88 -2.24
C PRO A 303 -12.45 8.08 -2.00
N THR A 304 -11.59 8.59 -1.12
CA THR A 304 -10.40 7.91 -0.63
C THR A 304 -10.59 7.58 0.85
N VAL A 305 -10.15 6.41 1.28
CA VAL A 305 -10.17 6.04 2.69
C VAL A 305 -9.01 6.69 3.43
N ALA A 306 -9.27 7.17 4.65
CA ALA A 306 -8.24 7.59 5.57
C ALA A 306 -8.24 6.70 6.82
N PHE A 307 -7.04 6.38 7.30
CA PHE A 307 -6.89 5.69 8.58
C PHE A 307 -6.94 6.72 9.70
N ASP A 308 -7.94 6.60 10.56
CA ASP A 308 -8.11 7.42 11.76
C ASP A 308 -7.52 6.77 13.02
N PHE A 309 -6.69 5.75 12.81
CA PHE A 309 -5.93 5.04 13.83
C PHE A 309 -4.47 4.85 13.41
N ALA A 310 -3.61 4.73 14.39
CA ALA A 310 -2.22 4.30 14.21
C ALA A 310 -2.08 2.83 14.55
N VAL A 311 -1.13 2.16 13.90
CA VAL A 311 -0.77 0.77 14.20
C VAL A 311 0.55 0.70 14.96
N GLU A 312 0.76 -0.39 15.70
CA GLU A 312 1.99 -0.60 16.42
C GLU A 312 3.19 -0.71 15.48
N PRO A 313 4.31 -0.03 15.78
CA PRO A 313 5.54 -0.22 15.03
C PRO A 313 6.17 -1.57 15.37
N ILE A 314 6.75 -2.22 14.36
CA ILE A 314 7.59 -3.40 14.53
C ILE A 314 9.04 -2.93 14.53
N GLU A 315 9.78 -3.22 15.60
CA GLU A 315 11.18 -2.86 15.73
C GLU A 315 12.03 -3.60 14.71
N LYS A 316 12.99 -2.89 14.14
CA LYS A 316 13.91 -3.41 13.13
C LYS A 316 15.00 -4.27 13.77
N ASN A 317 15.07 -5.51 13.34
CA ASN A 317 16.17 -6.44 13.59
C ASN A 317 16.33 -7.39 12.40
N ILE A 318 17.38 -8.21 12.38
CA ILE A 318 17.65 -9.11 11.25
C ILE A 318 16.46 -10.05 10.97
N GLY A 319 15.83 -10.58 12.02
CA GLY A 319 14.67 -11.47 11.87
C GLY A 319 13.46 -10.77 11.30
N THR A 320 13.14 -9.55 11.79
CA THR A 320 12.02 -8.76 11.28
C THR A 320 12.26 -8.25 9.86
N VAL A 321 13.51 -7.89 9.50
CA VAL A 321 13.87 -7.52 8.11
C VAL A 321 13.59 -8.68 7.16
N LEU A 322 14.07 -9.89 7.46
CA LEU A 322 13.86 -11.06 6.59
C LEU A 322 12.37 -11.47 6.57
N GLY A 323 11.71 -11.47 7.72
CA GLY A 323 10.28 -11.78 7.83
C GLY A 323 9.43 -10.81 7.03
N GLU A 324 9.64 -9.50 7.20
CA GLU A 324 8.93 -8.46 6.45
C GLU A 324 9.22 -8.54 4.95
N THR A 325 10.47 -8.77 4.54
CA THR A 325 10.82 -8.96 3.12
C THR A 325 10.00 -10.10 2.51
N PHE A 326 9.96 -11.24 3.19
CA PHE A 326 9.20 -12.40 2.72
C PHE A 326 7.69 -12.11 2.70
N THR A 327 7.15 -11.59 3.79
CA THR A 327 5.72 -11.29 3.92
C THR A 327 5.27 -10.27 2.89
N GLN A 328 6.05 -9.19 2.68
CA GLN A 328 5.72 -8.17 1.69
C GLN A 328 5.81 -8.69 0.26
N THR A 329 6.80 -9.52 -0.07
CA THR A 329 6.91 -10.15 -1.39
C THR A 329 5.71 -11.05 -1.67
N CYS A 330 5.33 -11.90 -0.72
CA CYS A 330 4.15 -12.77 -0.84
C CYS A 330 2.84 -11.97 -0.90
N SER A 331 2.73 -10.88 -0.10
CA SER A 331 1.58 -9.98 -0.10
C SER A 331 1.40 -9.30 -1.47
N MET A 332 2.49 -8.82 -2.10
CA MET A 332 2.41 -8.26 -3.46
C MET A 332 1.91 -9.29 -4.48
N ALA A 333 2.45 -10.50 -4.46
CA ALA A 333 2.00 -11.57 -5.34
C ALA A 333 0.52 -11.90 -5.11
N LYS A 334 0.08 -11.99 -3.85
CA LYS A 334 -1.32 -12.19 -3.46
C LYS A 334 -2.21 -11.07 -3.98
N THR A 335 -1.80 -9.80 -3.81
CA THR A 335 -2.58 -8.64 -4.26
C THR A 335 -2.76 -8.66 -5.78
N VAL A 336 -1.69 -8.91 -6.55
CA VAL A 336 -1.75 -9.03 -8.01
C VAL A 336 -2.69 -10.17 -8.42
N TRP A 337 -2.55 -11.35 -7.81
CA TRP A 337 -3.42 -12.48 -8.08
C TRP A 337 -4.88 -12.17 -7.78
N THR A 338 -5.17 -11.60 -6.62
CA THR A 338 -6.52 -11.22 -6.21
C THR A 338 -7.12 -10.20 -7.16
N SER A 339 -6.36 -9.19 -7.58
CA SER A 339 -6.81 -8.19 -8.54
C SER A 339 -7.16 -8.79 -9.89
N LEU A 340 -6.38 -9.77 -10.39
CA LEU A 340 -6.68 -10.50 -11.62
C LEU A 340 -7.96 -11.33 -11.49
N VAL A 341 -8.14 -12.03 -10.36
CA VAL A 341 -9.36 -12.80 -10.10
C VAL A 341 -10.57 -11.87 -10.04
N TRP A 342 -10.49 -10.74 -9.35
CA TRP A 342 -11.58 -9.78 -9.24
C TRP A 342 -11.91 -9.10 -10.57
N LEU A 343 -10.90 -8.87 -11.43
CA LEU A 343 -11.11 -8.40 -12.80
C LEU A 343 -11.94 -9.40 -13.61
N VAL A 344 -11.60 -10.69 -13.56
CA VAL A 344 -12.34 -11.76 -14.25
C VAL A 344 -13.76 -11.90 -13.67
N GLN A 345 -13.94 -11.66 -12.37
CA GLN A 345 -15.25 -11.68 -11.71
C GLN A 345 -16.09 -10.42 -11.97
N GLY A 346 -15.54 -9.42 -12.66
CA GLY A 346 -16.22 -8.14 -12.93
C GLY A 346 -16.36 -7.23 -11.70
N ARG A 347 -15.59 -7.47 -10.64
CA ARG A 347 -15.54 -6.59 -9.46
C ARG A 347 -14.69 -5.35 -9.71
N PHE A 348 -13.71 -5.44 -10.63
CA PHE A 348 -12.91 -4.34 -11.11
C PHE A 348 -13.15 -4.13 -12.60
N THR A 349 -13.05 -2.88 -13.02
CA THR A 349 -12.98 -2.51 -14.43
C THR A 349 -11.53 -2.21 -14.83
N PHE A 350 -11.24 -2.19 -16.12
CA PHE A 350 -9.90 -1.79 -16.60
C PHE A 350 -9.53 -0.36 -16.19
N ASN A 351 -10.51 0.52 -15.95
CA ASN A 351 -10.30 1.88 -15.47
C ASN A 351 -9.87 1.95 -14.00
N ASP A 352 -10.14 0.90 -13.21
CA ASP A 352 -9.72 0.80 -11.82
C ASP A 352 -8.28 0.27 -11.69
N MET A 353 -7.71 -0.22 -12.80
CA MET A 353 -6.33 -0.66 -12.85
C MET A 353 -5.41 0.52 -13.15
N SER A 354 -4.85 1.12 -12.09
CA SER A 354 -3.76 2.08 -12.24
C SER A 354 -2.53 1.36 -12.79
N GLY A 355 -2.16 1.64 -14.04
CA GLY A 355 -0.88 1.22 -14.61
C GLY A 355 0.27 2.09 -14.07
N PRO A 356 1.54 1.77 -14.43
CA PRO A 356 2.71 2.56 -14.02
C PRO A 356 2.66 4.03 -14.44
N VAL A 357 1.69 4.40 -15.26
CA VAL A 357 1.48 5.77 -15.79
C VAL A 357 0.31 6.48 -15.08
N GLY A 358 -0.42 5.78 -14.20
CA GLY A 358 -1.59 6.31 -13.47
C GLY A 358 -1.29 6.72 -12.02
N ILE A 359 -0.01 6.97 -11.69
CA ILE A 359 0.44 7.52 -10.42
C ILE A 359 0.74 9.01 -10.59
#